data_21f2dfd077d821cacedb1b52d3f11ad9
#
_entry.id   21f2dfd077d821cacedb1b52d3f11ad9
#
_cell.length_a   1.000
_cell.length_b   1.000
_cell.length_c   1.000
_cell.angle_alpha   90.00
_cell.angle_beta   90.00
_cell.angle_gamma   90.00
#
_symmetry.space_group_name_H-M   'P 1'
#
loop_
_entity.id
_entity.type
_entity.pdbx_description
1 polymer ?
#
loop_
_entity_poly.entity_id
_entity_poly.type
_entity_poly.pdbx_seq_one_letter_code
_entity_poly.pdbx_strand_id
1 'polypeptide(L)'
;MSSQTLSPTESLTNATISQQTNLTKQATPAVSAQAPAALKKVKVFFPKNPQSGQDFTYVEPVWRTTNSPSTAQFAIEQLIAGPTGQEKARGLIDPIEFKGSSNCGKDFTISITNGIAKLKFCKSVISGGTGDDARQKISINTTLKQFPTVNSVIILDRNGRCLNDQSGENTCLKKAEKLTTESPLLIDGLGSVKINMTVAQASSVAGTQIVPSRKNPNRVCDYYRPANGPEGVTFMVTQGRIATVEIETNKITTAHGIKVDDTESTIKSAYPGQIQVSRLLNSEKGKAWVVQPSSFANKDFRLVFVSPNGKTVSRMIAGKLPEVNYAEGCLDVRPG
;
A
#
# COMPACT_ATOMS: atom_id res chain seq x y z
N MET A 1 72.27 41.66 43.10
CA MET A 1 73.16 40.97 44.11
C MET A 1 73.07 39.51 43.73
N SER A 2 74.11 39.07 43.05
CA SER A 2 75.15 38.19 43.51
C SER A 2 74.64 36.81 43.75
N SER A 3 75.15 35.78 43.30
CA SER A 3 76.43 35.34 42.66
C SER A 3 76.43 33.84 42.65
N GLN A 4 76.87 33.24 41.55
CA GLN A 4 77.96 32.22 41.51
C GLN A 4 77.76 30.88 42.25
N THR A 5 78.16 29.78 41.82
CA THR A 5 79.16 29.17 40.99
C THR A 5 79.16 27.68 41.40
N LEU A 6 79.46 26.70 40.74
CA LEU A 6 80.54 26.09 39.98
C LEU A 6 80.25 24.60 39.76
N SER A 7 80.64 24.09 38.61
CA SER A 7 80.93 22.66 38.37
C SER A 7 82.20 22.20 39.16
N PRO A 8 82.62 20.92 39.18
CA PRO A 8 82.86 20.08 38.00
C PRO A 8 82.87 18.52 38.23
N THR A 9 83.12 17.88 37.14
CA THR A 9 83.95 16.70 36.82
C THR A 9 83.40 15.27 36.92
N GLU A 10 83.37 14.69 35.77
CA GLU A 10 83.91 13.39 35.26
C GLU A 10 83.58 12.07 35.95
N SER A 11 83.04 11.14 35.23
CA SER A 11 83.79 9.92 34.87
C SER A 11 83.11 9.07 33.77
N LEU A 12 83.89 8.66 32.81
CA LEU A 12 83.57 7.79 31.68
C LEU A 12 83.41 6.32 32.15
N THR A 13 82.38 5.62 31.71
CA THR A 13 82.49 4.17 31.44
C THR A 13 81.58 3.81 30.24
N ASN A 14 82.22 3.18 29.30
CA ASN A 14 81.65 2.61 28.07
C ASN A 14 80.58 1.52 28.37
N ALA A 15 79.43 1.57 27.76
CA ALA A 15 78.58 0.41 27.56
C ALA A 15 77.97 0.46 26.16
N THR A 16 78.23 -0.57 25.41
CA THR A 16 77.86 -0.89 24.04
C THR A 16 76.37 -0.77 23.81
N ILE A 17 75.95 0.06 22.85
CA ILE A 17 74.56 0.18 22.42
C ILE A 17 74.32 -0.81 21.28
N SER A 18 73.52 -1.85 21.56
CA SER A 18 72.87 -2.67 20.56
C SER A 18 71.63 -1.93 20.06
N GLN A 19 71.64 -1.44 18.82
CA GLN A 19 70.47 -0.86 18.14
C GLN A 19 69.52 -1.99 17.75
N GLN A 20 68.39 -2.10 18.44
CA GLN A 20 67.23 -2.83 17.95
C GLN A 20 66.38 -1.87 17.11
N THR A 21 66.39 -2.04 15.82
CA THR A 21 65.49 -1.42 14.86
C THR A 21 64.08 -2.03 15.01
N ASN A 22 63.16 -1.35 15.67
CA ASN A 22 61.75 -1.65 15.64
C ASN A 22 61.16 -1.27 14.30
N LEU A 23 61.02 -2.23 13.39
CA LEU A 23 60.16 -2.11 12.20
C LEU A 23 58.69 -2.19 12.68
N THR A 24 58.05 -1.04 12.82
CA THR A 24 56.60 -0.93 12.89
C THR A 24 56.01 -1.33 11.55
N LYS A 25 55.52 -2.58 11.46
CA LYS A 25 54.63 -2.99 10.34
C LYS A 25 53.33 -2.17 10.44
N GLN A 26 53.23 -1.18 9.55
CA GLN A 26 52.00 -0.48 9.26
C GLN A 26 51.00 -1.51 8.66
N ALA A 27 50.01 -1.93 9.44
CA ALA A 27 48.94 -2.76 8.93
C ALA A 27 48.08 -1.89 7.99
N THR A 28 48.10 -2.18 6.71
CA THR A 28 47.13 -1.71 5.74
C THR A 28 45.73 -2.13 6.18
N PRO A 29 44.73 -1.22 6.24
CA PRO A 29 43.40 -1.63 6.55
C PRO A 29 42.90 -2.60 5.47
N ALA A 30 42.53 -3.80 5.88
CA ALA A 30 41.89 -4.78 5.02
C ALA A 30 40.58 -4.16 4.51
N VAL A 31 40.50 -3.90 3.20
CA VAL A 31 39.26 -3.57 2.52
C VAL A 31 38.32 -4.79 2.71
N SER A 32 37.35 -4.66 3.58
CA SER A 32 36.30 -5.66 3.75
C SER A 32 35.59 -5.80 2.42
N ALA A 33 35.82 -6.89 1.71
CA ALA A 33 35.06 -7.24 0.51
C ALA A 33 33.61 -7.49 0.95
N GLN A 34 32.76 -6.51 0.66
CA GLN A 34 31.33 -6.59 0.90
C GLN A 34 30.78 -7.74 0.03
N ALA A 35 30.15 -8.74 0.64
CA ALA A 35 29.56 -9.86 -0.06
C ALA A 35 28.61 -9.34 -1.17
N PRO A 36 28.59 -9.95 -2.37
CA PRO A 36 27.72 -9.50 -3.45
C PRO A 36 26.27 -9.52 -2.98
N ALA A 37 25.57 -8.40 -3.14
CA ALA A 37 24.17 -8.26 -2.78
C ALA A 37 23.34 -9.32 -3.50
N ALA A 38 22.54 -10.09 -2.76
CA ALA A 38 21.70 -11.14 -3.33
C ALA A 38 20.72 -10.57 -4.36
N LEU A 39 20.62 -11.23 -5.52
CA LEU A 39 19.70 -10.85 -6.58
C LEU A 39 18.26 -10.96 -6.12
N LYS A 40 17.50 -9.88 -6.27
CA LYS A 40 16.06 -9.82 -5.96
C LYS A 40 15.27 -9.88 -7.26
N LYS A 41 14.09 -10.53 -7.21
CA LYS A 41 13.14 -10.57 -8.33
C LYS A 41 11.97 -9.64 -8.03
N VAL A 42 11.57 -8.83 -9.00
CA VAL A 42 10.39 -7.95 -8.94
C VAL A 42 9.53 -8.18 -10.18
N LYS A 43 8.24 -7.96 -10.05
CA LYS A 43 7.29 -7.97 -11.17
C LYS A 43 7.16 -6.56 -11.71
N VAL A 44 7.03 -6.42 -13.02
CA VAL A 44 6.65 -5.20 -13.71
C VAL A 44 5.39 -5.52 -14.51
N PHE A 45 4.35 -4.72 -14.36
CA PHE A 45 3.06 -5.02 -14.95
C PHE A 45 2.78 -4.14 -16.16
N PHE A 46 2.68 -4.78 -17.33
CA PHE A 46 2.41 -4.11 -18.60
C PHE A 46 1.02 -4.42 -19.12
N PRO A 47 0.34 -3.45 -19.76
CA PRO A 47 -0.89 -3.72 -20.50
C PRO A 47 -0.60 -4.68 -21.64
N LYS A 48 -1.57 -5.52 -22.00
CA LYS A 48 -1.42 -6.49 -23.10
C LYS A 48 -2.60 -6.47 -24.03
N ASN A 49 -2.33 -6.32 -25.32
CA ASN A 49 -3.32 -6.43 -26.38
C ASN A 49 -3.59 -7.92 -26.73
N PRO A 50 -4.84 -8.25 -27.14
CA PRO A 50 -5.97 -7.34 -27.33
C PRO A 50 -6.75 -7.01 -26.04
N GLN A 51 -6.48 -7.69 -24.92
CA GLN A 51 -7.26 -7.63 -23.67
C GLN A 51 -7.33 -6.19 -23.11
N SER A 52 -6.19 -5.48 -23.06
CA SER A 52 -6.14 -4.10 -22.56
C SER A 52 -6.81 -3.06 -23.50
N GLY A 53 -7.24 -3.48 -24.68
CA GLY A 53 -8.08 -2.66 -25.58
C GLY A 53 -9.54 -2.70 -25.17
N GLN A 54 -9.98 -3.77 -24.50
CA GLN A 54 -11.36 -3.95 -24.02
C GLN A 54 -11.47 -3.64 -22.52
N ASP A 55 -10.50 -4.10 -21.71
CA ASP A 55 -10.37 -3.80 -20.29
C ASP A 55 -9.07 -3.02 -20.07
N PHE A 56 -9.19 -1.70 -19.97
CA PHE A 56 -8.04 -0.79 -19.74
C PHE A 56 -7.31 -1.05 -18.43
N THR A 57 -7.85 -1.89 -17.54
CA THR A 57 -7.22 -2.31 -16.27
C THR A 57 -6.47 -3.64 -16.38
N TYR A 58 -6.51 -4.28 -17.54
CA TYR A 58 -5.81 -5.55 -17.75
C TYR A 58 -4.31 -5.35 -17.92
N VAL A 59 -3.53 -5.97 -17.04
CA VAL A 59 -2.05 -5.97 -17.08
C VAL A 59 -1.49 -7.36 -16.79
N GLU A 60 -0.38 -7.70 -17.43
CA GLU A 60 0.35 -8.95 -17.19
C GLU A 60 1.73 -8.67 -16.54
N PRO A 61 2.14 -9.53 -15.58
CA PRO A 61 3.45 -9.40 -14.95
C PRO A 61 4.57 -9.96 -15.82
N VAL A 62 5.69 -9.27 -15.84
CA VAL A 62 6.98 -9.80 -16.27
C VAL A 62 7.99 -9.70 -15.13
N TRP A 63 8.90 -10.66 -15.03
CA TRP A 63 9.92 -10.66 -14.00
C TRP A 63 11.15 -9.87 -14.43
N ARG A 64 11.69 -9.10 -13.49
CA ARG A 64 12.97 -8.41 -13.60
C ARG A 64 13.84 -8.75 -12.39
N THR A 65 15.15 -8.84 -12.59
CA THR A 65 16.12 -9.17 -11.54
C THR A 65 17.00 -7.96 -11.26
N THR A 66 17.25 -7.68 -9.98
CA THR A 66 18.05 -6.54 -9.55
C THR A 66 18.85 -6.85 -8.29
N ASN A 67 19.98 -6.20 -8.13
CA ASN A 67 20.74 -6.11 -6.88
C ASN A 67 20.49 -4.78 -6.15
N SER A 68 19.67 -3.88 -6.73
CA SER A 68 19.35 -2.59 -6.14
C SER A 68 18.69 -2.75 -4.75
N PRO A 69 19.11 -1.98 -3.75
CA PRO A 69 18.41 -1.89 -2.48
C PRO A 69 17.02 -1.26 -2.64
N SER A 70 16.85 -0.37 -3.64
CA SER A 70 15.61 0.37 -3.94
C SER A 70 14.77 -0.36 -4.99
N THR A 71 14.20 -1.52 -4.62
CA THR A 71 13.46 -2.39 -5.55
C THR A 71 12.23 -1.73 -6.17
N ALA A 72 11.54 -0.84 -5.44
CA ALA A 72 10.39 -0.11 -5.96
C ALA A 72 10.80 0.92 -7.03
N GLN A 73 11.91 1.63 -6.81
CA GLN A 73 12.47 2.54 -7.81
C GLN A 73 12.87 1.77 -9.06
N PHE A 74 13.61 0.66 -8.92
CA PHE A 74 13.99 -0.19 -10.03
C PHE A 74 12.76 -0.71 -10.80
N ALA A 75 11.70 -1.13 -10.12
CA ALA A 75 10.49 -1.62 -10.79
C ALA A 75 9.83 -0.52 -11.67
N ILE A 76 9.81 0.74 -11.21
CA ILE A 76 9.32 1.87 -11.99
C ILE A 76 10.27 2.22 -13.15
N GLU A 77 11.59 2.16 -12.94
CA GLU A 77 12.59 2.33 -14.02
C GLU A 77 12.34 1.30 -15.14
N GLN A 78 12.09 0.03 -14.78
CA GLN A 78 11.78 -1.01 -15.75
C GLN A 78 10.41 -0.84 -16.43
N LEU A 79 9.41 -0.30 -15.71
CA LEU A 79 8.10 0.03 -16.28
C LEU A 79 8.23 1.15 -17.32
N ILE A 80 9.05 2.16 -17.05
CA ILE A 80 9.35 3.28 -17.94
C ILE A 80 10.17 2.83 -19.15
N ALA A 81 11.13 1.91 -18.94
CA ALA A 81 11.91 1.34 -20.04
C ALA A 81 11.05 0.50 -21.01
N GLY A 82 9.88 0.07 -20.56
CA GLY A 82 8.92 -0.69 -21.34
C GLY A 82 9.24 -2.18 -21.48
N PRO A 83 8.37 -2.91 -22.21
CA PRO A 83 8.57 -4.32 -22.53
C PRO A 83 9.73 -4.50 -23.51
N THR A 84 10.47 -5.60 -23.38
CA THR A 84 11.51 -6.02 -24.35
C THR A 84 10.88 -6.35 -25.70
N GLY A 85 11.71 -6.44 -26.76
CA GLY A 85 11.22 -6.83 -28.08
C GLY A 85 10.45 -8.15 -28.11
N GLN A 86 10.91 -9.16 -27.35
CA GLN A 86 10.20 -10.45 -27.20
C GLN A 86 8.88 -10.29 -26.46
N GLU A 87 8.81 -9.43 -25.47
CA GLU A 87 7.57 -9.15 -24.73
C GLU A 87 6.57 -8.36 -25.58
N LYS A 88 7.04 -7.41 -26.39
CA LYS A 88 6.22 -6.70 -27.40
C LYS A 88 5.66 -7.66 -28.44
N ALA A 89 6.45 -8.63 -28.90
CA ALA A 89 5.97 -9.67 -29.82
C ALA A 89 4.86 -10.56 -29.20
N ARG A 90 4.76 -10.62 -27.87
CA ARG A 90 3.67 -11.31 -27.15
C ARG A 90 2.46 -10.39 -26.85
N GLY A 91 2.46 -9.18 -27.37
CA GLY A 91 1.38 -8.21 -27.22
C GLY A 91 1.49 -7.25 -26.05
N LEU A 92 2.59 -7.27 -25.29
CA LEU A 92 2.78 -6.28 -24.22
C LEU A 92 3.11 -4.90 -24.84
N ILE A 93 2.54 -3.85 -24.26
CA ILE A 93 2.68 -2.48 -24.77
C ILE A 93 3.28 -1.54 -23.69
N ASP A 94 3.95 -0.50 -24.18
CA ASP A 94 4.51 0.54 -23.31
C ASP A 94 3.37 1.37 -22.68
N PRO A 95 3.25 1.41 -21.33
CA PRO A 95 2.24 2.24 -20.70
C PRO A 95 2.69 3.69 -20.50
N ILE A 96 4.00 3.96 -20.51
CA ILE A 96 4.57 5.27 -20.16
C ILE A 96 5.39 5.78 -21.34
N GLU A 97 4.97 6.92 -21.88
CA GLU A 97 5.72 7.66 -22.88
C GLU A 97 5.92 9.10 -22.42
N PHE A 98 7.13 9.64 -22.63
CA PHE A 98 7.47 10.98 -22.19
C PHE A 98 7.65 11.97 -23.34
N LYS A 99 7.33 13.23 -23.03
CA LYS A 99 7.62 14.38 -23.90
C LYS A 99 8.39 15.45 -23.12
N GLY A 100 9.35 16.06 -23.81
CA GLY A 100 10.12 17.18 -23.29
C GLY A 100 11.21 16.79 -22.29
N SER A 101 11.89 17.81 -21.75
CA SER A 101 13.00 17.66 -20.81
C SER A 101 12.51 17.46 -19.39
N SER A 102 13.37 16.86 -18.56
CA SER A 102 13.14 16.72 -17.12
C SER A 102 13.29 18.06 -16.40
N ASN A 103 12.45 18.31 -15.39
CA ASN A 103 12.57 19.46 -14.49
C ASN A 103 13.24 19.12 -13.14
N CYS A 104 13.74 17.88 -12.97
CA CYS A 104 14.44 17.45 -11.74
C CYS A 104 15.73 16.64 -12.02
N GLY A 105 16.22 16.62 -13.26
CA GLY A 105 17.41 15.87 -13.66
C GLY A 105 17.22 14.36 -13.80
N LYS A 106 16.03 13.84 -13.54
CA LYS A 106 15.63 12.41 -13.61
C LYS A 106 14.30 12.29 -14.37
N ASP A 107 13.87 11.07 -14.67
CA ASP A 107 12.55 10.84 -15.25
C ASP A 107 11.43 10.96 -14.19
N PHE A 108 11.75 10.54 -12.97
CA PHE A 108 10.82 10.59 -11.84
C PHE A 108 11.54 10.61 -10.49
N THR A 109 10.77 10.90 -9.44
CA THR A 109 11.14 10.66 -8.04
C THR A 109 10.12 9.75 -7.39
N ILE A 110 10.55 8.90 -6.45
CA ILE A 110 9.67 8.03 -5.67
C ILE A 110 10.07 8.08 -4.19
N SER A 111 9.08 8.14 -3.33
CA SER A 111 9.24 7.95 -1.88
C SER A 111 8.13 7.05 -1.36
N ILE A 112 8.45 6.21 -0.36
CA ILE A 112 7.48 5.35 0.32
C ILE A 112 7.50 5.70 1.79
N THR A 113 6.40 6.26 2.28
CA THR A 113 6.27 6.70 3.67
C THR A 113 4.88 6.32 4.18
N ASN A 114 4.80 5.71 5.35
CA ASN A 114 3.54 5.27 5.97
C ASN A 114 2.62 4.46 5.04
N GLY A 115 3.22 3.61 4.19
CA GLY A 115 2.46 2.79 3.24
C GLY A 115 1.99 3.50 1.98
N ILE A 116 2.34 4.76 1.80
CA ILE A 116 2.01 5.55 0.62
C ILE A 116 3.24 5.65 -0.27
N ALA A 117 3.19 5.07 -1.46
CA ALA A 117 4.17 5.31 -2.51
C ALA A 117 3.78 6.58 -3.27
N LYS A 118 4.60 7.62 -3.17
CA LYS A 118 4.42 8.88 -3.91
C LYS A 118 5.40 8.90 -5.06
N LEU A 119 4.90 8.68 -6.27
CA LEU A 119 5.61 8.77 -7.53
C LEU A 119 5.34 10.12 -8.17
N LYS A 120 6.38 10.90 -8.46
CA LYS A 120 6.26 12.15 -9.23
C LYS A 120 7.11 12.05 -10.48
N PHE A 121 6.48 12.22 -11.63
CA PHE A 121 7.20 12.35 -12.90
C PHE A 121 7.86 13.73 -12.99
N CYS A 122 9.02 13.78 -13.63
CA CYS A 122 9.77 15.00 -13.90
C CYS A 122 9.77 15.38 -15.39
N LYS A 123 9.23 14.50 -16.22
CA LYS A 123 8.91 14.73 -17.63
C LYS A 123 7.39 14.72 -17.81
N SER A 124 6.90 15.30 -18.90
CA SER A 124 5.48 15.20 -19.25
C SER A 124 5.15 13.80 -19.72
N VAL A 125 4.21 13.14 -19.10
CA VAL A 125 3.67 11.84 -19.54
C VAL A 125 2.67 12.13 -20.67
N ILE A 126 2.80 11.42 -21.79
CA ILE A 126 1.88 11.51 -22.92
C ILE A 126 0.66 10.62 -22.63
N SER A 127 -0.51 11.11 -22.97
CA SER A 127 -1.75 10.34 -22.95
C SER A 127 -2.49 10.55 -24.26
N GLY A 128 -2.96 9.47 -24.87
CA GLY A 128 -3.85 9.47 -26.03
C GLY A 128 -5.32 9.51 -25.64
N GLY A 129 -5.65 9.68 -24.34
CA GLY A 129 -7.00 9.76 -23.82
C GLY A 129 -7.28 8.81 -22.64
N THR A 130 -8.56 8.67 -22.27
CA THR A 130 -9.01 7.97 -21.05
C THR A 130 -8.49 6.53 -20.94
N GLY A 131 -8.39 5.81 -22.07
CA GLY A 131 -7.87 4.44 -22.07
C GLY A 131 -6.39 4.39 -21.72
N ASP A 132 -5.57 5.32 -22.24
CA ASP A 132 -4.15 5.41 -21.89
C ASP A 132 -3.97 5.83 -20.44
N ASP A 133 -4.76 6.81 -19.97
CA ASP A 133 -4.77 7.23 -18.57
C ASP A 133 -5.02 6.07 -17.62
N ALA A 134 -5.98 5.22 -17.96
CA ALA A 134 -6.30 4.03 -17.17
C ALA A 134 -5.17 3.01 -17.19
N ARG A 135 -4.61 2.70 -18.37
CA ARG A 135 -3.47 1.77 -18.53
C ARG A 135 -2.23 2.26 -17.79
N GLN A 136 -1.91 3.55 -17.84
CA GLN A 136 -0.81 4.16 -17.10
C GLN A 136 -0.99 3.98 -15.59
N LYS A 137 -2.16 4.38 -15.09
CA LYS A 137 -2.46 4.30 -13.65
C LYS A 137 -2.45 2.87 -13.13
N ILE A 138 -3.06 1.91 -13.85
CA ILE A 138 -3.12 0.52 -13.39
C ILE A 138 -1.74 -0.15 -13.41
N SER A 139 -0.92 0.09 -14.44
CA SER A 139 0.42 -0.45 -14.55
C SER A 139 1.32 0.02 -13.40
N ILE A 140 1.29 1.31 -13.08
CA ILE A 140 2.04 1.90 -11.96
C ILE A 140 1.53 1.36 -10.63
N ASN A 141 0.20 1.39 -10.41
CA ASN A 141 -0.41 0.92 -9.17
C ASN A 141 -0.08 -0.55 -8.90
N THR A 142 -0.27 -1.43 -9.89
CA THR A 142 -0.05 -2.87 -9.73
C THR A 142 1.44 -3.18 -9.53
N THR A 143 2.32 -2.46 -10.25
CA THR A 143 3.77 -2.59 -10.09
C THR A 143 4.23 -2.17 -8.69
N LEU A 144 3.69 -1.10 -8.11
CA LEU A 144 4.07 -0.64 -6.78
C LEU A 144 3.38 -1.42 -5.65
N LYS A 145 2.13 -1.82 -5.83
CA LYS A 145 1.38 -2.56 -4.80
C LYS A 145 1.86 -4.00 -4.58
N GLN A 146 2.76 -4.54 -5.41
CA GLN A 146 3.41 -5.82 -5.12
C GLN A 146 4.28 -5.78 -3.86
N PHE A 147 4.76 -4.60 -3.46
CA PHE A 147 5.60 -4.43 -2.28
C PHE A 147 4.73 -4.37 -1.01
N PRO A 148 5.01 -5.23 0.00
CA PRO A 148 4.19 -5.28 1.23
C PRO A 148 4.15 -3.96 2.01
N THR A 149 5.12 -3.07 1.76
CA THR A 149 5.19 -1.73 2.37
C THR A 149 4.33 -0.69 1.66
N VAL A 150 3.68 -1.04 0.52
CA VAL A 150 2.87 -0.11 -0.28
C VAL A 150 1.40 -0.51 -0.24
N ASN A 151 0.56 0.33 0.34
CA ASN A 151 -0.89 0.14 0.39
C ASN A 151 -1.63 1.08 -0.56
N SER A 152 -1.11 2.30 -0.73
CA SER A 152 -1.65 3.26 -1.67
C SER A 152 -0.56 3.90 -2.51
N VAL A 153 -0.93 4.38 -3.68
CA VAL A 153 -0.01 5.01 -4.63
C VAL A 153 -0.59 6.37 -5.02
N ILE A 154 0.22 7.41 -4.85
CA ILE A 154 -0.04 8.75 -5.36
C ILE A 154 0.85 8.96 -6.58
N ILE A 155 0.23 9.23 -7.72
CA ILE A 155 0.95 9.43 -8.98
C ILE A 155 0.78 10.89 -9.39
N LEU A 156 1.90 11.60 -9.51
CA LEU A 156 1.93 13.02 -9.81
C LEU A 156 2.58 13.29 -11.17
N ASP A 157 2.09 14.29 -11.85
CA ASP A 157 2.71 14.86 -13.03
C ASP A 157 3.97 15.67 -12.68
N ARG A 158 4.67 16.20 -13.69
CA ARG A 158 5.87 17.04 -13.51
C ARG A 158 5.63 18.30 -12.68
N ASN A 159 4.39 18.80 -12.64
CA ASN A 159 4.00 19.99 -11.89
C ASN A 159 3.55 19.66 -10.46
N GLY A 160 3.53 18.36 -10.09
CA GLY A 160 3.10 17.91 -8.76
C GLY A 160 1.59 17.82 -8.59
N ARG A 161 0.81 17.83 -9.68
CA ARG A 161 -0.63 17.56 -9.69
C ARG A 161 -0.89 16.08 -9.90
N CYS A 162 -2.07 15.61 -9.56
CA CYS A 162 -2.46 14.23 -9.82
C CYS A 162 -2.33 13.91 -11.32
N LEU A 163 -1.65 12.79 -11.65
CA LEU A 163 -1.46 12.39 -13.05
C LEU A 163 -2.82 12.22 -13.75
N ASN A 164 -2.96 12.88 -14.91
CA ASN A 164 -4.15 12.82 -15.73
C ASN A 164 -5.44 13.23 -14.99
N ASP A 165 -5.34 14.17 -14.07
CA ASP A 165 -6.48 14.81 -13.43
C ASP A 165 -6.91 16.04 -14.24
N GLN A 166 -7.90 15.85 -15.11
CA GLN A 166 -8.45 16.92 -15.92
C GLN A 166 -9.41 17.84 -15.14
N SER A 167 -9.89 17.42 -13.96
CA SER A 167 -10.76 18.25 -13.13
C SER A 167 -10.00 19.39 -12.44
N GLY A 168 -8.69 19.23 -12.26
CA GLY A 168 -7.85 20.17 -11.49
C GLY A 168 -8.03 20.10 -9.97
N GLU A 169 -8.91 19.25 -9.47
CA GLU A 169 -9.19 19.12 -8.03
C GLU A 169 -8.07 18.46 -7.23
N ASN A 170 -7.16 17.76 -7.92
CA ASN A 170 -6.05 17.04 -7.31
C ASN A 170 -6.47 16.10 -6.16
N THR A 171 -7.52 15.35 -6.39
CA THR A 171 -8.13 14.48 -5.37
C THR A 171 -7.15 13.46 -4.79
N CYS A 172 -6.15 13.03 -5.57
CA CYS A 172 -5.11 12.13 -5.08
C CYS A 172 -4.21 12.75 -3.99
N LEU A 173 -4.20 14.09 -3.87
CA LEU A 173 -3.44 14.85 -2.87
C LEU A 173 -4.29 15.26 -1.67
N LYS A 174 -5.61 15.08 -1.73
CA LYS A 174 -6.46 15.41 -0.59
C LYS A 174 -6.00 14.57 0.60
N LYS A 175 -5.70 15.25 1.70
CA LYS A 175 -5.34 14.57 2.95
C LYS A 175 -6.47 13.63 3.32
N ALA A 176 -6.12 12.41 3.72
CA ALA A 176 -7.11 11.47 4.22
C ALA A 176 -7.94 12.16 5.32
N GLU A 177 -9.24 12.25 5.11
CA GLU A 177 -10.13 12.88 6.09
C GLU A 177 -10.24 11.99 7.32
N LYS A 178 -10.26 12.62 8.50
CA LYS A 178 -10.49 11.91 9.77
C LYS A 178 -11.77 11.09 9.66
N LEU A 179 -11.73 9.87 10.22
CA LEU A 179 -12.90 8.99 10.24
C LEU A 179 -14.00 9.60 11.09
N THR A 180 -15.17 9.84 10.48
CA THR A 180 -16.35 10.41 11.10
C THR A 180 -17.60 9.63 10.67
N THR A 181 -18.77 10.01 11.17
CA THR A 181 -20.06 9.46 10.71
C THR A 181 -20.36 9.78 9.24
N GLU A 182 -19.72 10.82 8.68
CA GLU A 182 -19.84 11.21 7.27
C GLU A 182 -18.92 10.40 6.35
N SER A 183 -18.03 9.58 6.91
CA SER A 183 -17.14 8.71 6.13
C SER A 183 -17.95 7.58 5.50
N PRO A 184 -18.08 7.51 4.15
CA PRO A 184 -18.93 6.51 3.52
C PRO A 184 -18.32 5.12 3.63
N LEU A 185 -19.20 4.10 3.83
CA LEU A 185 -18.82 2.71 3.64
C LEU A 185 -18.70 2.41 2.15
N LEU A 186 -17.52 2.03 1.73
CA LEU A 186 -17.17 1.64 0.37
C LEU A 186 -16.96 0.13 0.32
N ILE A 187 -17.02 -0.48 -0.86
CA ILE A 187 -16.78 -1.92 -1.02
C ILE A 187 -15.36 -2.34 -0.57
N ASP A 188 -14.40 -1.41 -0.62
CA ASP A 188 -12.99 -1.60 -0.27
C ASP A 188 -12.58 -0.98 1.08
N GLY A 189 -13.53 -0.50 1.90
CA GLY A 189 -13.23 0.10 3.20
C GLY A 189 -14.21 1.15 3.69
N LEU A 190 -13.79 1.96 4.68
CA LEU A 190 -14.58 3.05 5.28
C LEU A 190 -13.82 4.36 5.14
N GLY A 191 -14.34 5.30 4.37
CA GLY A 191 -13.67 6.56 4.09
C GLY A 191 -12.23 6.35 3.62
N SER A 192 -11.26 6.89 4.37
CA SER A 192 -9.83 6.76 4.10
C SER A 192 -9.22 5.40 4.50
N VAL A 193 -9.88 4.64 5.39
CA VAL A 193 -9.39 3.32 5.83
C VAL A 193 -9.76 2.26 4.80
N LYS A 194 -8.74 1.60 4.25
CA LYS A 194 -8.94 0.57 3.22
C LYS A 194 -8.62 -0.83 3.74
N ILE A 195 -9.33 -1.80 3.18
CA ILE A 195 -9.02 -3.22 3.37
C ILE A 195 -7.57 -3.48 2.98
N ASN A 196 -6.92 -4.41 3.66
CA ASN A 196 -5.51 -4.78 3.54
C ASN A 196 -4.50 -3.76 4.11
N MET A 197 -4.93 -2.61 4.64
CA MET A 197 -4.04 -1.74 5.44
C MET A 197 -3.60 -2.45 6.72
N THR A 198 -2.36 -2.23 7.16
CA THR A 198 -1.98 -2.60 8.54
C THR A 198 -2.72 -1.71 9.53
N VAL A 199 -2.85 -2.17 10.78
CA VAL A 199 -3.49 -1.37 11.84
C VAL A 199 -2.83 0.01 12.01
N ALA A 200 -1.48 0.08 11.90
CA ALA A 200 -0.75 1.34 11.98
C ALA A 200 -1.09 2.29 10.82
N GLN A 201 -1.22 1.76 9.61
CA GLN A 201 -1.60 2.54 8.42
C GLN A 201 -3.04 3.01 8.50
N ALA A 202 -3.97 2.13 8.90
CA ALA A 202 -5.36 2.46 9.14
C ALA A 202 -5.49 3.59 10.19
N SER A 203 -4.73 3.50 11.29
CA SER A 203 -4.68 4.55 12.32
C SER A 203 -4.21 5.89 11.76
N SER A 204 -3.16 5.87 10.92
CA SER A 204 -2.61 7.09 10.33
C SER A 204 -3.62 7.82 9.43
N VAL A 205 -4.34 7.07 8.57
CA VAL A 205 -5.32 7.67 7.65
C VAL A 205 -6.66 7.95 8.30
N ALA A 206 -7.03 7.20 9.34
CA ALA A 206 -8.25 7.41 10.12
C ALA A 206 -8.19 8.69 10.99
N GLY A 207 -7.00 9.28 11.17
CA GLY A 207 -6.81 10.41 12.09
C GLY A 207 -7.14 10.08 13.55
N THR A 208 -7.17 8.80 13.90
CA THR A 208 -7.37 8.25 15.24
C THR A 208 -6.70 6.88 15.33
N GLN A 209 -6.33 6.47 16.56
CA GLN A 209 -5.81 5.13 16.78
C GLN A 209 -6.88 4.07 16.50
N ILE A 210 -6.53 3.04 15.77
CA ILE A 210 -7.32 1.81 15.65
C ILE A 210 -6.79 0.85 16.70
N VAL A 211 -7.60 0.58 17.72
CA VAL A 211 -7.19 -0.18 18.91
C VAL A 211 -7.96 -1.49 19.01
N PRO A 212 -7.37 -2.54 19.63
CA PRO A 212 -8.09 -3.79 19.86
C PRO A 212 -9.37 -3.56 20.68
N SER A 213 -10.41 -4.30 20.36
CA SER A 213 -11.68 -4.25 21.10
C SER A 213 -11.61 -4.97 22.46
N ARG A 214 -10.57 -5.80 22.68
CA ARG A 214 -10.29 -6.50 23.94
C ARG A 214 -8.85 -6.32 24.39
N LYS A 215 -8.56 -6.57 25.69
CA LYS A 215 -7.23 -6.35 26.29
C LYS A 215 -6.14 -7.24 25.73
N ASN A 216 -6.44 -8.50 25.40
CA ASN A 216 -5.48 -9.50 24.90
C ASN A 216 -5.91 -9.94 23.49
N PRO A 217 -5.54 -9.18 22.44
CA PRO A 217 -5.94 -9.49 21.09
C PRO A 217 -5.26 -10.76 20.57
N ASN A 218 -5.99 -11.58 19.83
CA ASN A 218 -5.42 -12.69 19.08
C ASN A 218 -4.63 -12.14 17.88
N ARG A 219 -3.41 -12.62 17.67
CA ARG A 219 -2.55 -12.17 16.57
C ARG A 219 -2.99 -12.70 15.20
N VAL A 220 -3.71 -13.80 15.16
CA VAL A 220 -4.19 -14.40 13.92
C VAL A 220 -5.42 -13.66 13.41
N CYS A 221 -6.42 -13.47 14.28
CA CYS A 221 -7.62 -12.69 13.98
C CYS A 221 -8.18 -12.07 15.26
N ASP A 222 -8.54 -10.80 15.19
CA ASP A 222 -9.24 -10.09 16.26
C ASP A 222 -10.00 -8.88 15.73
N TYR A 223 -10.82 -8.30 16.61
CA TYR A 223 -11.60 -7.11 16.31
C TYR A 223 -10.97 -5.87 16.90
N TYR A 224 -10.99 -4.80 16.11
CA TYR A 224 -10.43 -3.50 16.43
C TYR A 224 -11.48 -2.42 16.21
N ARG A 225 -11.33 -1.28 16.86
CA ARG A 225 -12.22 -0.13 16.75
C ARG A 225 -11.45 1.19 16.73
N PRO A 226 -12.02 2.28 16.18
CA PRO A 226 -11.44 3.61 16.34
C PRO A 226 -11.48 4.03 17.82
N ALA A 227 -10.36 4.50 18.37
CA ALA A 227 -10.31 4.96 19.77
C ALA A 227 -11.14 6.23 19.99
N ASN A 228 -11.08 7.18 19.03
CA ASN A 228 -11.79 8.44 19.02
C ASN A 228 -12.42 8.64 17.63
N GLY A 229 -13.39 7.82 17.28
CA GLY A 229 -14.05 7.81 15.98
C GLY A 229 -15.55 7.56 16.11
N PRO A 230 -16.24 7.31 15.00
CA PRO A 230 -17.65 7.00 15.03
C PRO A 230 -17.91 5.69 15.78
N GLU A 231 -18.94 5.68 16.62
CA GLU A 231 -19.45 4.48 17.28
C GLU A 231 -20.07 3.51 16.28
N GLY A 232 -20.13 2.23 16.62
CA GLY A 232 -20.71 1.18 15.76
C GLY A 232 -19.83 0.84 14.56
N VAL A 233 -18.52 1.17 14.60
CA VAL A 233 -17.51 0.77 13.61
C VAL A 233 -16.59 -0.25 14.21
N THR A 234 -16.49 -1.41 13.57
CA THR A 234 -15.57 -2.49 13.94
C THR A 234 -14.78 -2.93 12.74
N PHE A 235 -13.49 -3.20 12.93
CA PHE A 235 -12.59 -3.76 11.93
C PHE A 235 -12.19 -5.18 12.34
N MET A 236 -12.43 -6.17 11.50
CA MET A 236 -11.80 -7.46 11.66
C MET A 236 -10.40 -7.38 11.09
N VAL A 237 -9.43 -7.79 11.88
CA VAL A 237 -8.00 -7.76 11.53
C VAL A 237 -7.48 -9.18 11.48
N THR A 238 -7.01 -9.61 10.32
CA THR A 238 -6.34 -10.90 10.13
C THR A 238 -4.88 -10.67 9.81
N GLN A 239 -3.99 -11.39 10.48
CA GLN A 239 -2.53 -11.26 10.26
C GLN A 239 -2.02 -9.81 10.31
N GLY A 240 -2.59 -8.99 11.21
CA GLY A 240 -2.23 -7.59 11.40
C GLY A 240 -2.74 -6.62 10.33
N ARG A 241 -3.65 -7.05 9.45
CA ARG A 241 -4.26 -6.24 8.38
C ARG A 241 -5.77 -6.19 8.50
N ILE A 242 -6.36 -5.06 8.12
CA ILE A 242 -7.82 -4.89 8.02
C ILE A 242 -8.36 -5.87 6.96
N ALA A 243 -9.20 -6.79 7.37
CA ALA A 243 -9.86 -7.76 6.49
C ALA A 243 -11.29 -7.36 6.16
N THR A 244 -12.06 -6.89 7.17
CA THR A 244 -13.40 -6.35 6.97
C THR A 244 -13.62 -5.07 7.77
N VAL A 245 -14.62 -4.31 7.36
CA VAL A 245 -15.20 -3.19 8.12
C VAL A 245 -16.66 -3.53 8.37
N GLU A 246 -17.10 -3.46 9.61
CA GLU A 246 -18.48 -3.70 10.06
C GLU A 246 -19.09 -2.43 10.62
N ILE A 247 -20.32 -2.13 10.21
CA ILE A 247 -21.08 -0.95 10.62
C ILE A 247 -22.39 -1.42 11.25
N GLU A 248 -22.59 -1.05 12.51
CA GLU A 248 -23.79 -1.38 13.31
C GLU A 248 -24.58 -0.12 13.72
N THR A 249 -24.31 1.02 13.11
CA THR A 249 -25.00 2.29 13.35
C THR A 249 -25.68 2.79 12.08
N ASN A 250 -26.85 3.43 12.24
CA ASN A 250 -27.55 4.09 11.13
C ASN A 250 -27.05 5.51 10.82
N LYS A 251 -25.98 5.94 11.51
CA LYS A 251 -25.35 7.25 11.28
C LYS A 251 -24.36 7.24 10.10
N ILE A 252 -23.92 6.06 9.67
CA ILE A 252 -22.99 5.88 8.56
C ILE A 252 -23.72 5.27 7.37
N THR A 253 -23.51 5.83 6.18
CA THR A 253 -24.12 5.33 4.95
C THR A 253 -23.06 4.71 4.04
N THR A 254 -23.51 3.86 3.12
CA THR A 254 -22.69 3.51 1.95
C THR A 254 -22.59 4.70 1.00
N ALA A 255 -21.68 4.63 0.00
CA ALA A 255 -21.61 5.63 -1.06
C ALA A 255 -22.92 5.79 -1.86
N HIS A 256 -23.81 4.80 -1.80
CA HIS A 256 -25.15 4.83 -2.44
C HIS A 256 -26.27 5.16 -1.43
N GLY A 257 -25.93 5.66 -0.24
CA GLY A 257 -26.89 6.13 0.75
C GLY A 257 -27.54 5.05 1.61
N ILE A 258 -27.18 3.76 1.48
CA ILE A 258 -27.75 2.68 2.30
C ILE A 258 -27.13 2.70 3.71
N LYS A 259 -27.98 2.48 4.72
CA LYS A 259 -27.61 2.44 6.15
C LYS A 259 -28.30 1.30 6.89
N VAL A 260 -27.93 1.11 8.13
CA VAL A 260 -28.66 0.25 9.07
C VAL A 260 -30.11 0.75 9.19
N ASP A 261 -31.05 -0.15 9.34
CA ASP A 261 -32.53 0.01 9.35
C ASP A 261 -33.18 0.11 7.95
N ASP A 262 -32.40 0.25 6.86
CA ASP A 262 -32.96 0.23 5.51
C ASP A 262 -33.51 -1.13 5.11
N THR A 263 -34.43 -1.13 4.14
CA THR A 263 -35.15 -2.32 3.67
C THR A 263 -34.47 -2.96 2.45
N GLU A 264 -34.86 -4.20 2.13
CA GLU A 264 -34.45 -4.90 0.91
C GLU A 264 -34.75 -4.08 -0.36
N SER A 265 -35.90 -3.42 -0.40
CA SER A 265 -36.33 -2.62 -1.54
C SER A 265 -35.37 -1.43 -1.76
N THR A 266 -34.97 -0.74 -0.68
CA THR A 266 -33.99 0.37 -0.73
C THR A 266 -32.65 -0.10 -1.26
N ILE A 267 -32.16 -1.26 -0.77
CA ILE A 267 -30.88 -1.85 -1.23
C ILE A 267 -30.93 -2.18 -2.72
N LYS A 268 -32.01 -2.84 -3.17
CA LYS A 268 -32.14 -3.22 -4.59
C LYS A 268 -32.22 -2.01 -5.51
N SER A 269 -32.83 -0.92 -5.07
CA SER A 269 -32.88 0.34 -5.82
C SER A 269 -31.51 1.01 -5.91
N ALA A 270 -30.68 0.93 -4.84
CA ALA A 270 -29.35 1.52 -4.81
C ALA A 270 -28.29 0.69 -5.60
N TYR A 271 -28.50 -0.62 -5.72
CA TYR A 271 -27.59 -1.55 -6.40
C TYR A 271 -28.32 -2.41 -7.44
N PRO A 272 -28.87 -1.82 -8.51
CA PRO A 272 -29.69 -2.53 -9.49
C PRO A 272 -28.87 -3.62 -10.20
N GLY A 273 -29.41 -4.85 -10.21
CA GLY A 273 -28.79 -6.00 -10.88
C GLY A 273 -27.50 -6.55 -10.21
N GLN A 274 -27.07 -5.98 -9.07
CA GLN A 274 -25.83 -6.38 -8.40
C GLN A 274 -26.07 -7.20 -7.13
N ILE A 275 -27.32 -7.42 -6.71
CA ILE A 275 -27.62 -8.05 -5.43
C ILE A 275 -27.84 -9.56 -5.57
N GLN A 276 -26.99 -10.32 -4.88
CA GLN A 276 -27.22 -11.73 -4.61
C GLN A 276 -27.80 -11.88 -3.19
N VAL A 277 -28.87 -12.65 -3.06
CA VAL A 277 -29.51 -12.89 -1.74
C VAL A 277 -29.09 -14.28 -1.24
N SER A 278 -28.62 -14.35 0.00
CA SER A 278 -28.33 -15.60 0.70
C SER A 278 -29.11 -15.69 2.02
N ARG A 279 -29.33 -16.90 2.53
CA ARG A 279 -29.90 -17.12 3.87
C ARG A 279 -28.79 -17.09 4.92
N LEU A 280 -29.09 -16.59 6.11
CA LEU A 280 -28.20 -16.71 7.27
C LEU A 280 -28.32 -18.12 7.86
N LEU A 281 -27.20 -18.75 8.19
CA LEU A 281 -27.14 -20.14 8.67
C LEU A 281 -27.95 -20.37 9.96
N ASN A 282 -27.97 -19.38 10.86
CA ASN A 282 -28.55 -19.51 12.18
C ASN A 282 -29.87 -18.74 12.35
N SER A 283 -30.62 -18.51 11.26
CA SER A 283 -31.89 -17.78 11.30
C SER A 283 -32.86 -18.24 10.19
N GLU A 284 -34.05 -18.69 10.57
CA GLU A 284 -35.06 -19.10 9.59
C GLU A 284 -35.51 -17.96 8.66
N LYS A 285 -35.55 -16.73 9.16
CA LYS A 285 -35.98 -15.54 8.42
C LYS A 285 -34.82 -14.67 7.96
N GLY A 286 -33.62 -14.98 8.44
CA GLY A 286 -32.44 -14.16 8.20
C GLY A 286 -31.94 -14.21 6.77
N LYS A 287 -31.56 -13.04 6.27
CA LYS A 287 -31.02 -12.84 4.93
C LYS A 287 -29.73 -12.03 4.96
N ALA A 288 -28.89 -12.25 3.97
CA ALA A 288 -27.82 -11.36 3.60
C ALA A 288 -28.00 -10.93 2.14
N TRP A 289 -27.93 -9.63 1.89
CA TRP A 289 -27.90 -9.05 0.55
C TRP A 289 -26.45 -8.70 0.22
N VAL A 290 -25.89 -9.38 -0.77
CA VAL A 290 -24.48 -9.30 -1.13
C VAL A 290 -24.34 -8.55 -2.44
N VAL A 291 -23.63 -7.41 -2.45
CA VAL A 291 -23.32 -6.67 -3.65
C VAL A 291 -22.20 -7.38 -4.38
N GLN A 292 -22.46 -7.75 -5.64
CA GLN A 292 -21.47 -8.27 -6.57
C GLN A 292 -20.88 -7.09 -7.35
N PRO A 293 -19.56 -6.82 -7.25
CA PRO A 293 -18.98 -5.69 -7.97
C PRO A 293 -19.01 -5.93 -9.47
N SER A 294 -19.36 -4.90 -10.24
CA SER A 294 -19.31 -4.91 -11.70
C SER A 294 -17.89 -4.72 -12.25
N SER A 295 -16.98 -4.12 -11.46
CA SER A 295 -15.61 -3.86 -11.85
C SER A 295 -14.70 -5.04 -11.53
N PHE A 296 -13.87 -5.45 -12.50
CA PHE A 296 -12.85 -6.49 -12.31
C PHE A 296 -11.83 -6.11 -11.21
N ALA A 297 -11.51 -4.83 -11.05
CA ALA A 297 -10.61 -4.35 -10.00
C ALA A 297 -11.13 -4.66 -8.59
N ASN A 298 -12.46 -4.79 -8.43
CA ASN A 298 -13.11 -5.06 -7.16
C ASN A 298 -13.64 -6.49 -7.03
N LYS A 299 -13.30 -7.38 -7.96
CA LYS A 299 -13.86 -8.76 -8.03
C LYS A 299 -13.77 -9.55 -6.73
N ASP A 300 -12.74 -9.28 -5.93
CA ASP A 300 -12.47 -9.96 -4.66
C ASP A 300 -13.12 -9.26 -3.45
N PHE A 301 -13.83 -8.14 -3.65
CA PHE A 301 -14.51 -7.41 -2.57
C PHE A 301 -16.01 -7.66 -2.58
N ARG A 302 -16.62 -7.58 -1.40
CA ARG A 302 -18.07 -7.65 -1.22
C ARG A 302 -18.53 -6.58 -0.23
N LEU A 303 -19.74 -6.08 -0.46
CA LEU A 303 -20.49 -5.32 0.51
C LEU A 303 -21.73 -6.14 0.86
N VAL A 304 -21.87 -6.47 2.14
CA VAL A 304 -22.90 -7.38 2.65
C VAL A 304 -23.80 -6.62 3.61
N PHE A 305 -25.11 -6.69 3.39
CA PHE A 305 -26.13 -6.19 4.27
C PHE A 305 -26.78 -7.36 5.01
N VAL A 306 -26.59 -7.43 6.32
CA VAL A 306 -27.06 -8.53 7.18
C VAL A 306 -28.38 -8.16 7.81
N SER A 307 -29.37 -9.06 7.71
CA SER A 307 -30.72 -8.88 8.25
C SER A 307 -31.18 -10.17 8.96
N PRO A 308 -31.06 -10.28 10.28
CA PRO A 308 -31.55 -11.44 11.03
C PRO A 308 -33.04 -11.60 10.97
N ASN A 309 -33.83 -10.52 10.83
CA ASN A 309 -35.28 -10.54 10.73
C ASN A 309 -35.77 -10.68 9.26
N GLY A 310 -34.88 -10.64 8.27
CA GLY A 310 -35.18 -10.70 6.84
C GLY A 310 -35.93 -9.48 6.30
N LYS A 311 -36.06 -8.39 7.05
CA LYS A 311 -36.80 -7.18 6.67
C LYS A 311 -35.93 -5.94 6.56
N THR A 312 -35.13 -5.69 7.59
CA THR A 312 -34.27 -4.48 7.66
C THR A 312 -32.81 -4.85 7.94
N VAL A 313 -31.90 -4.02 7.48
CA VAL A 313 -30.47 -4.15 7.72
C VAL A 313 -30.18 -3.94 9.21
N SER A 314 -29.49 -4.88 9.85
CA SER A 314 -28.97 -4.71 11.20
C SER A 314 -27.47 -4.40 11.21
N ARG A 315 -26.74 -4.80 10.17
CA ARG A 315 -25.30 -4.63 10.05
C ARG A 315 -24.88 -4.59 8.58
N MET A 316 -23.93 -3.74 8.27
CA MET A 316 -23.28 -3.67 6.96
C MET A 316 -21.82 -4.11 7.10
N ILE A 317 -21.31 -4.92 6.17
CA ILE A 317 -19.94 -5.42 6.17
C ILE A 317 -19.33 -5.17 4.80
N ALA A 318 -18.19 -4.48 4.75
CA ALA A 318 -17.36 -4.40 3.56
C ALA A 318 -16.06 -5.16 3.79
N GLY A 319 -15.60 -5.91 2.80
CA GLY A 319 -14.37 -6.68 2.97
C GLY A 319 -13.96 -7.45 1.73
N LYS A 320 -12.82 -8.12 1.86
CA LYS A 320 -12.25 -8.97 0.82
C LYS A 320 -12.60 -10.44 1.09
N LEU A 321 -12.73 -11.20 0.02
CA LEU A 321 -12.82 -12.66 0.08
C LEU A 321 -11.48 -13.27 0.55
N PRO A 322 -11.51 -14.36 1.36
CA PRO A 322 -12.69 -15.05 1.84
C PRO A 322 -13.33 -14.43 3.09
N GLU A 323 -12.64 -13.52 3.79
CA GLU A 323 -12.97 -13.06 5.15
C GLU A 323 -14.36 -12.41 5.26
N VAL A 324 -14.80 -11.69 4.22
CA VAL A 324 -16.11 -11.05 4.21
C VAL A 324 -17.30 -12.05 4.23
N ASN A 325 -17.02 -13.31 3.88
CA ASN A 325 -18.01 -14.41 3.91
C ASN A 325 -17.95 -15.24 5.19
N TYR A 326 -17.08 -14.93 6.13
CA TYR A 326 -17.02 -15.66 7.40
C TYR A 326 -18.27 -15.40 8.23
N ALA A 327 -19.05 -16.45 8.43
CA ALA A 327 -20.34 -16.35 9.13
C ALA A 327 -20.16 -16.00 10.62
N GLU A 328 -19.10 -16.52 11.24
CA GLU A 328 -18.72 -16.32 12.64
C GLU A 328 -17.48 -15.43 12.79
N GLY A 329 -17.08 -14.73 11.71
CA GLY A 329 -15.97 -13.79 11.70
C GLY A 329 -14.63 -14.44 12.09
N CYS A 330 -13.98 -13.96 13.15
CA CYS A 330 -12.68 -14.48 13.59
C CYS A 330 -12.70 -15.95 14.03
N LEU A 331 -13.86 -16.53 14.34
CA LEU A 331 -13.96 -17.96 14.68
C LEU A 331 -13.77 -18.86 13.45
N ASP A 332 -14.02 -18.34 12.27
CA ASP A 332 -13.80 -19.07 11.01
C ASP A 332 -12.33 -19.04 10.55
N VAL A 333 -11.49 -18.19 11.17
CA VAL A 333 -10.08 -18.08 10.82
C VAL A 333 -9.29 -19.20 11.50
N ARG A 334 -8.79 -20.13 10.71
CA ARG A 334 -7.92 -21.22 11.21
C ARG A 334 -6.48 -20.70 11.34
N PRO A 335 -5.78 -21.01 12.44
CA PRO A 335 -4.34 -20.81 12.50
C PRO A 335 -3.69 -21.70 11.44
N GLY A 336 -2.88 -21.10 10.56
CA GLY A 336 -2.09 -21.80 9.55
C GLY A 336 -0.90 -22.51 10.18
#